data_f9c26f0c99898f3b872e3e2c001bea50
#
_entry.id   f9c26f0c99898f3b872e3e2c001bea50
#
_cell.length_a   1.000
_cell.length_b   1.000
_cell.length_c   1.000
_cell.angle_alpha   90.00
_cell.angle_beta   90.00
_cell.angle_gamma   90.00
#
_symmetry.space_group_name_H-M   'P 1'
#
loop_
_entity.id
_entity.type
_entity.pdbx_description
1 polymer ?
#
loop_
_entity_poly.entity_id
_entity_poly.type
_entity_poly.pdbx_seq_one_letter_code
_entity_poly.pdbx_strand_id
1 'polypeptide(L)'
;EPIMKVSVEGPTEFQGNIFGSINQRRGIIISTVEEGTFCTVEAEVPLSEMFGYSTTLRSLTQGKAEFTMEFEKYGKVPKSISDELIQAYQEKRRKESGR
;
A
#
# COMPACT_ATOMS: atom_id res chain seq x y z
N GLU A 1 9.65 8.11 -1.20
CA GLU A 1 8.89 6.90 -1.56
C GLU A 1 7.44 7.28 -1.83
N PRO A 2 6.88 6.89 -2.99
CA PRO A 2 5.47 7.16 -3.25
C PRO A 2 4.58 6.34 -2.34
N ILE A 3 3.60 6.99 -1.74
CA ILE A 3 2.57 6.34 -0.94
C ILE A 3 1.28 6.35 -1.75
N MET A 4 0.70 5.18 -1.92
CA MET A 4 -0.51 5.02 -2.69
C MET A 4 -1.71 4.94 -1.76
N LYS A 5 -2.80 5.56 -2.16
CA LYS A 5 -4.08 5.36 -1.50
C LYS A 5 -4.72 4.13 -2.12
N VAL A 6 -4.91 3.12 -1.31
CA VAL A 6 -5.43 1.82 -1.75
C VAL A 6 -6.81 1.63 -1.17
N SER A 7 -7.75 1.28 -2.01
CA SER A 7 -9.12 0.97 -1.59
C SER A 7 -9.42 -0.47 -1.99
N VAL A 8 -9.72 -1.30 -1.01
CA VAL A 8 -10.01 -2.72 -1.22
C VAL A 8 -11.47 -2.99 -0.88
N GLU A 9 -12.20 -3.53 -1.83
CA GLU A 9 -13.60 -3.90 -1.63
C GLU A 9 -13.75 -5.40 -1.72
N GLY A 10 -14.46 -5.98 -0.78
CA GLY A 10 -14.72 -7.41 -0.79
C GLY A 10 -15.65 -7.86 0.31
N PRO A 11 -15.96 -9.16 0.34
CA PRO A 11 -16.83 -9.70 1.38
C PRO A 11 -16.23 -9.50 2.77
N THR A 12 -17.09 -9.19 3.75
CA THR A 12 -16.65 -8.98 5.13
C THR A 12 -15.97 -10.20 5.74
N GLU A 13 -16.29 -11.39 5.26
CA GLU A 13 -15.65 -12.61 5.75
C GLU A 13 -14.15 -12.63 5.51
N PHE A 14 -13.64 -11.85 4.56
CA PHE A 14 -12.22 -11.75 4.25
C PHE A 14 -11.56 -10.51 4.81
N GLN A 15 -12.29 -9.72 5.59
CA GLN A 15 -11.78 -8.44 6.12
C GLN A 15 -10.48 -8.62 6.90
N GLY A 16 -10.41 -9.64 7.75
CA GLY A 16 -9.19 -9.91 8.50
C GLY A 16 -8.01 -10.25 7.61
N ASN A 17 -8.24 -11.00 6.55
CA ASN A 17 -7.21 -11.34 5.57
C ASN A 17 -6.73 -10.10 4.83
N ILE A 18 -7.65 -9.21 4.49
CA ILE A 18 -7.32 -7.93 3.83
C ILE A 18 -6.46 -7.07 4.75
N PHE A 19 -6.86 -6.93 6.01
CA PHE A 19 -6.07 -6.17 7.00
C PHE A 19 -4.66 -6.73 7.13
N GLY A 20 -4.54 -8.05 7.26
CA GLY A 20 -3.25 -8.71 7.37
C GLY A 20 -2.35 -8.48 6.17
N SER A 21 -2.92 -8.54 4.97
CA SER A 21 -2.16 -8.34 3.74
C SER A 21 -1.63 -6.91 3.63
N ILE A 22 -2.44 -5.93 4.05
CA ILE A 22 -2.03 -4.52 4.05
C ILE A 22 -0.93 -4.29 5.09
N ASN A 23 -1.08 -4.85 6.27
CA ASN A 23 -0.07 -4.71 7.32
C ASN A 23 1.27 -5.32 6.91
N GLN A 24 1.26 -6.45 6.23
CA GLN A 24 2.48 -7.09 5.74
C GLN A 24 3.21 -6.21 4.72
N ARG A 25 2.49 -5.31 4.06
CA ARG A 25 3.05 -4.43 3.05
C ARG A 25 3.32 -3.02 3.59
N ARG A 26 3.52 -2.90 4.88
CA ARG A 26 3.79 -1.64 5.57
C ARG A 26 2.67 -0.61 5.39
N GLY A 27 1.45 -1.11 5.18
CA GLY A 27 0.31 -0.22 4.98
C GLY A 27 -0.28 0.25 6.30
N ILE A 28 -0.92 1.40 6.23
CA ILE A 28 -1.64 2.00 7.36
C ILE A 28 -3.10 2.07 6.97
N ILE A 29 -3.95 1.41 7.72
CA ILE A 29 -5.38 1.41 7.45
C ILE A 29 -5.96 2.74 7.93
N ILE A 30 -6.60 3.46 7.01
CA ILE A 30 -7.16 4.78 7.28
C ILE A 30 -8.62 4.68 7.72
N SER A 31 -9.41 3.87 7.01
CA SER A 31 -10.81 3.71 7.33
C SER A 31 -11.32 2.38 6.83
N THR A 32 -12.40 1.94 7.44
CA THR A 32 -13.10 0.73 7.04
C THR A 32 -14.59 0.99 7.11
N VAL A 33 -15.28 0.68 6.03
CA VAL A 33 -16.74 0.82 5.96
C VAL A 33 -17.33 -0.54 5.64
N GLU A 34 -18.30 -0.95 6.43
CA GLU A 34 -19.03 -2.19 6.19
C GLU A 34 -20.45 -1.88 5.79
N GLU A 35 -20.91 -2.51 4.72
CA GLU A 35 -22.28 -2.40 4.25
C GLU A 35 -22.80 -3.79 3.92
N GLY A 36 -23.69 -4.31 4.77
CA GLY A 36 -24.19 -5.66 4.62
C GLY A 36 -23.07 -6.69 4.72
N THR A 37 -22.88 -7.46 3.66
CA THR A 37 -21.85 -8.50 3.61
C THR A 37 -20.58 -8.05 2.93
N PHE A 38 -20.47 -6.76 2.57
CA PHE A 38 -19.28 -6.20 1.93
C PHE A 38 -18.62 -5.18 2.81
N CYS A 39 -17.32 -5.04 2.63
CA CYS A 39 -16.56 -4.01 3.30
C CYS A 39 -15.64 -3.31 2.30
N THR A 40 -15.32 -2.05 2.61
CA THR A 40 -14.34 -1.26 1.88
C THR A 40 -13.27 -0.83 2.87
N VAL A 41 -12.03 -1.20 2.60
CA VAL A 41 -10.88 -0.86 3.43
C VAL A 41 -10.03 0.15 2.69
N GLU A 42 -9.85 1.32 3.28
CA GLU A 42 -8.96 2.33 2.71
C GLU A 42 -7.67 2.38 3.51
N ALA A 43 -6.56 2.41 2.81
CA ALA A 43 -5.24 2.37 3.42
C ALA A 43 -4.24 3.17 2.61
N GLU A 44 -3.13 3.53 3.27
CA GLU A 44 -1.98 4.12 2.61
C GLU A 44 -0.87 3.09 2.61
N VAL A 45 -0.37 2.74 1.42
CA VAL A 45 0.64 1.70 1.26
C VAL A 45 1.73 2.19 0.33
N PRO A 46 3.02 1.98 0.67
CA PRO A 46 4.10 2.34 -0.24
C PRO A 46 3.97 1.62 -1.57
N LEU A 47 4.18 2.34 -2.66
CA LEU A 47 4.07 1.75 -4.00
C LEU A 47 4.96 0.53 -4.16
N SER A 48 6.17 0.58 -3.62
CA SER A 48 7.11 -0.54 -3.72
C SER A 48 6.58 -1.84 -3.11
N GLU A 49 5.62 -1.74 -2.19
CA GLU A 49 5.03 -2.91 -1.55
C GLU A 49 3.79 -3.43 -2.27
N MET A 50 3.34 -2.73 -3.31
CA MET A 50 2.12 -3.11 -4.02
C MET A 50 2.34 -4.07 -5.17
N PHE A 51 3.59 -4.34 -5.53
CA PHE A 51 3.88 -5.27 -6.61
C PHE A 51 3.38 -6.66 -6.24
N GLY A 52 2.61 -7.25 -7.16
CA GLY A 52 2.04 -8.58 -6.93
C GLY A 52 0.84 -8.61 -6.02
N TYR A 53 0.35 -7.47 -5.55
CA TYR A 53 -0.75 -7.44 -4.62
C TYR A 53 -2.05 -8.00 -5.21
N SER A 54 -2.28 -7.82 -6.50
CA SER A 54 -3.51 -8.34 -7.12
C SER A 54 -3.57 -9.86 -7.02
N THR A 55 -2.45 -10.54 -7.21
CA THR A 55 -2.37 -11.99 -7.07
C THR A 55 -2.58 -12.40 -5.61
N THR A 56 -1.93 -11.69 -4.69
CA THR A 56 -2.08 -11.95 -3.27
C THR A 56 -3.53 -11.79 -2.82
N LEU A 57 -4.15 -10.69 -3.24
CA LEU A 57 -5.53 -10.40 -2.85
C LEU A 57 -6.50 -11.46 -3.38
N ARG A 58 -6.35 -11.85 -4.63
CA ARG A 58 -7.19 -12.90 -5.21
C ARG A 58 -7.04 -14.21 -4.47
N SER A 59 -5.82 -14.55 -4.11
CA SER A 59 -5.52 -15.75 -3.37
C SER A 59 -6.19 -15.76 -2.00
N LEU A 60 -6.12 -14.63 -1.29
CA LEU A 60 -6.67 -14.50 0.05
C LEU A 60 -8.20 -14.44 0.07
N THR A 61 -8.80 -13.98 -1.01
CA THR A 61 -10.24 -13.71 -1.07
C THR A 61 -10.97 -14.56 -2.08
N GLN A 62 -10.31 -15.58 -2.62
CA GLN A 62 -10.88 -16.47 -3.63
C GLN A 62 -11.43 -15.69 -4.84
N GLY A 63 -10.74 -14.61 -5.20
CA GLY A 63 -11.14 -13.77 -6.33
C GLY A 63 -12.33 -12.86 -6.08
N LYS A 64 -12.79 -12.78 -4.84
CA LYS A 64 -14.02 -12.03 -4.51
C LYS A 64 -13.75 -10.57 -4.12
N ALA A 65 -12.51 -10.18 -3.95
CA ALA A 65 -12.16 -8.79 -3.61
C ALA A 65 -11.43 -8.13 -4.76
N GLU A 66 -11.58 -6.82 -4.84
CA GLU A 66 -10.91 -5.98 -5.82
C GLU A 66 -10.25 -4.81 -5.10
N PHE A 67 -9.22 -4.25 -5.71
CA PHE A 67 -8.63 -3.05 -5.18
C PHE A 67 -8.34 -2.04 -6.28
N THR A 68 -8.35 -0.77 -5.88
CA THR A 68 -7.89 0.33 -6.71
C THR A 68 -6.81 1.06 -5.94
N MET A 69 -5.90 1.71 -6.65
CA MET A 69 -4.93 2.54 -5.99
C MET A 69 -4.66 3.79 -6.82
N GLU A 70 -4.34 4.86 -6.10
CA GLU A 70 -3.99 6.12 -6.74
C GLU A 70 -2.86 6.75 -5.91
N PHE A 71 -2.12 7.65 -6.54
CA PHE A 71 -1.06 8.36 -5.84
C PHE A 71 -1.66 9.27 -4.78
N GLU A 72 -1.09 9.23 -3.58
CA GLU A 72 -1.52 10.09 -2.50
C GLU A 72 -0.46 11.14 -2.16
N LYS A 73 0.73 10.66 -1.82
CA LYS A 73 1.80 11.55 -1.36
C LYS A 73 3.12 10.81 -1.37
N TYR A 74 4.21 11.54 -1.15
CA TYR A 74 5.49 10.93 -0.85
C TYR A 74 5.63 10.80 0.66
N GLY A 75 6.06 9.64 1.10
CA GLY A 75 6.20 9.35 2.52
C GLY A 75 7.60 8.91 2.89
N LYS A 76 7.80 8.73 4.19
CA LYS A 76 9.06 8.24 4.73
C LYS A 76 9.06 6.72 4.74
N VAL A 77 10.22 6.13 4.48
CA VAL A 77 10.41 4.69 4.59
C VAL A 77 10.92 4.34 5.99
N PRO A 78 10.82 3.06 6.40
CA PRO A 78 11.43 2.62 7.66
C PRO A 78 12.92 2.94 7.71
N LYS A 79 13.41 3.23 8.90
CA LYS A 79 14.78 3.72 9.07
C LYS A 79 15.85 2.84 8.42
N SER A 80 15.72 1.53 8.54
CA SER A 80 16.69 0.61 7.97
C SER A 80 16.76 0.66 6.45
N ILE A 81 15.65 0.99 5.81
CA ILE A 81 15.58 1.12 4.36
C ILE A 81 15.89 2.55 3.94
N SER A 82 15.48 3.53 4.76
CA SER A 82 15.64 4.94 4.43
C SER A 82 17.07 5.37 4.28
N ASP A 83 18.00 4.77 5.04
CA ASP A 83 19.41 5.14 4.95
C ASP A 83 19.96 4.92 3.54
N GLU A 84 19.64 3.78 2.94
CA GLU A 84 20.08 3.49 1.58
C GLU A 84 19.38 4.38 0.56
N LEU A 85 18.07 4.57 0.71
CA LEU A 85 17.30 5.37 -0.24
C LEU A 85 17.66 6.84 -0.17
N ILE A 86 17.90 7.36 1.02
CA ILE A 86 18.30 8.76 1.18
C ILE A 86 19.65 8.99 0.53
N GLN A 87 20.59 8.08 0.70
CA GLN A 87 21.90 8.20 0.09
C GLN A 87 21.80 8.23 -1.44
N ALA A 88 21.07 7.29 -2.02
CA ALA A 88 20.88 7.24 -3.46
C ALA A 88 20.18 8.49 -3.97
N TYR A 89 19.17 8.95 -3.24
CA TYR A 89 18.40 10.14 -3.60
C TYR A 89 19.27 11.41 -3.57
N GLN A 90 20.10 11.55 -2.55
CA GLN A 90 20.98 12.70 -2.43
C GLN A 90 21.99 12.77 -3.55
N GLU A 91 22.56 11.63 -3.94
CA GLU A 91 23.48 11.58 -5.06
C GLU A 91 22.78 11.98 -6.36
N LYS A 92 21.59 11.45 -6.59
CA LYS A 92 20.81 11.79 -7.77
C LYS A 92 20.45 13.26 -7.79
N ARG A 93 20.04 13.82 -6.67
CA ARG A 93 19.73 15.24 -6.57
C ARG A 93 20.91 16.13 -6.88
N ARG A 94 22.08 15.75 -6.40
CA ARG A 94 23.28 16.51 -6.66
C ARG A 94 23.58 16.56 -8.16
N LYS A 95 23.42 15.44 -8.85
CA LYS A 95 23.64 15.38 -10.28
C LYS A 95 22.60 16.17 -11.05
N GLU A 96 21.33 15.99 -10.73
CA GLU A 96 20.24 16.65 -11.43
C GLU A 96 20.24 18.15 -11.21
N SER A 97 20.50 18.56 -10.01
CA SER A 97 20.43 19.98 -9.71
C SER A 97 21.61 20.75 -10.26
N GLY A 98 22.73 20.08 -10.49
CA GLY A 98 23.91 20.81 -10.92
C GLY A 98 24.05 22.08 -10.13
N ARG A 99 23.28 22.10 -9.16
CA ARG A 99 22.91 23.29 -8.41
C ARG A 99 23.63 23.32 -7.14
#